data_b4d01460b44e301b56bd45b62621e691
#
_entry.id   b4d01460b44e301b56bd45b62621e691
#
_cell.length_a   1.000
_cell.length_b   1.000
_cell.length_c   1.000
_cell.angle_alpha   90.00
_cell.angle_beta   90.00
_cell.angle_gamma   90.00
#
_symmetry.space_group_name_H-M   'P 1'
#
loop_
_entity.id
_entity.type
_entity.pdbx_description
1 polymer ?
#
loop_
_entity_poly.entity_id
_entity_poly.type
_entity_poly.pdbx_seq_one_letter_code
_entity_poly.pdbx_strand_id
1 'polypeptide(L)'
;ITGQQNLVDAIRSYAPGFIFTTTLPPAVAAGAIKSVQLVKQAADLRQRHCQRAERLKKMLEHAGMPVLRTETHIVPLMVGDPVLCKAASDRLLNEHNIYIQPINYPTVPRGTERLRITPSPLHDDAMMDALVDAVQEVWAHLDISCDLSDLITAPAAQ
;
A
#
# COMPACT_ATOMS: atom_id res chain seq x y z
N ILE A 1 -8.77 -20.32 1.93
CA ILE A 1 -7.45 -20.98 2.08
C ILE A 1 -7.27 -21.92 0.90
N THR A 2 -6.09 -21.87 0.30
CA THR A 2 -5.63 -22.81 -0.75
C THR A 2 -4.33 -23.46 -0.28
N GLY A 3 -4.14 -24.75 -0.55
CA GLY A 3 -2.96 -25.49 -0.10
C GLY A 3 -3.09 -26.98 -0.39
N GLN A 4 -2.22 -27.76 0.23
CA GLN A 4 -2.31 -29.22 0.15
C GLN A 4 -3.63 -29.73 0.75
N GLN A 5 -4.18 -30.79 0.17
CA GLN A 5 -5.47 -31.35 0.55
C GLN A 5 -5.55 -31.64 2.07
N ASN A 6 -4.54 -32.28 2.64
CA ASN A 6 -4.51 -32.61 4.07
C ASN A 6 -4.60 -31.36 4.98
N LEU A 7 -3.96 -30.23 4.57
CA LEU A 7 -4.06 -28.98 5.32
C LEU A 7 -5.47 -28.40 5.23
N VAL A 8 -6.06 -28.40 4.04
CA VAL A 8 -7.43 -27.89 3.84
C VAL A 8 -8.42 -28.72 4.64
N ASP A 9 -8.30 -30.04 4.64
CA ASP A 9 -9.17 -30.95 5.38
C ASP A 9 -9.01 -30.81 6.89
N ALA A 10 -7.77 -30.63 7.38
CA ALA A 10 -7.51 -30.37 8.80
C ALA A 10 -8.16 -29.06 9.25
N ILE A 11 -8.04 -27.98 8.47
CA ILE A 11 -8.66 -26.69 8.80
C ILE A 11 -10.19 -26.80 8.79
N ARG A 12 -10.78 -27.48 7.82
CA ARG A 12 -12.22 -27.69 7.73
C ARG A 12 -12.77 -28.50 8.91
N SER A 13 -11.97 -29.46 9.42
CA SER A 13 -12.40 -30.37 10.48
C SER A 13 -12.14 -29.88 11.90
N TYR A 14 -11.11 -29.04 12.10
CA TYR A 14 -10.64 -28.71 13.45
C TYR A 14 -10.56 -27.20 13.74
N ALA A 15 -10.59 -26.32 12.74
CA ALA A 15 -10.46 -24.88 12.99
C ALA A 15 -11.79 -24.29 13.49
N PRO A 16 -11.87 -23.77 14.75
CA PRO A 16 -13.10 -23.20 15.28
C PRO A 16 -13.65 -22.05 14.42
N GLY A 17 -12.78 -21.24 13.88
CA GLY A 17 -13.16 -20.12 13.00
C GLY A 17 -13.76 -20.56 11.65
N PHE A 18 -13.64 -21.85 11.28
CA PHE A 18 -14.31 -22.42 10.12
C PHE A 18 -15.58 -23.18 10.53
N ILE A 19 -15.53 -24.01 11.56
CA ILE A 19 -16.63 -24.88 11.99
C ILE A 19 -17.83 -24.07 12.50
N PHE A 20 -17.57 -23.00 13.26
CA PHE A 20 -18.61 -22.16 13.90
C PHE A 20 -18.94 -20.90 13.11
N THR A 21 -18.66 -20.88 11.79
CA THR A 21 -19.04 -19.78 10.91
C THR A 21 -20.04 -20.23 9.86
N THR A 22 -20.75 -19.26 9.27
CA THR A 22 -21.64 -19.51 8.15
C THR A 22 -20.84 -19.58 6.85
N THR A 23 -21.38 -20.29 5.86
CA THR A 23 -20.79 -20.34 4.51
C THR A 23 -20.84 -18.99 3.82
N LEU A 24 -19.88 -18.75 2.89
CA LEU A 24 -19.92 -17.58 2.04
C LEU A 24 -21.22 -17.54 1.22
N PRO A 25 -21.89 -16.38 1.12
CA PRO A 25 -23.04 -16.23 0.24
C PRO A 25 -22.67 -16.62 -1.21
N PRO A 26 -23.55 -17.33 -1.93
CA PRO A 26 -23.26 -17.75 -3.31
C PRO A 26 -22.88 -16.61 -4.25
N ALA A 27 -23.48 -15.43 -4.09
CA ALA A 27 -23.15 -14.25 -4.86
C ALA A 27 -21.70 -13.78 -4.67
N VAL A 28 -21.20 -13.82 -3.42
CA VAL A 28 -19.81 -13.48 -3.10
C VAL A 28 -18.85 -14.52 -3.70
N ALA A 29 -19.19 -15.80 -3.60
CA ALA A 29 -18.39 -16.87 -4.19
C ALA A 29 -18.32 -16.75 -5.74
N ALA A 30 -19.46 -16.48 -6.38
CA ALA A 30 -19.51 -16.26 -7.83
C ALA A 30 -18.69 -15.04 -8.26
N GLY A 31 -18.78 -13.93 -7.53
CA GLY A 31 -17.97 -12.72 -7.76
C GLY A 31 -16.48 -12.99 -7.62
N ALA A 32 -16.06 -13.73 -6.59
CA ALA A 32 -14.68 -14.12 -6.38
C ALA A 32 -14.13 -15.00 -7.53
N ILE A 33 -14.91 -16.00 -7.96
CA ILE A 33 -14.54 -16.84 -9.12
C ILE A 33 -14.34 -15.98 -10.37
N LYS A 34 -15.30 -15.09 -10.67
CA LYS A 34 -15.22 -14.20 -11.83
C LYS A 34 -14.02 -13.26 -11.77
N SER A 35 -13.73 -12.70 -10.59
CA SER A 35 -12.57 -11.83 -10.36
C SER A 35 -11.27 -12.57 -10.65
N VAL A 36 -11.09 -13.79 -10.12
CA VAL A 36 -9.89 -14.61 -10.38
C VAL A 36 -9.75 -14.95 -11.85
N GLN A 37 -10.85 -15.33 -12.53
CA GLN A 37 -10.83 -15.62 -13.96
C GLN A 37 -10.42 -14.42 -14.79
N LEU A 38 -10.96 -13.23 -14.46
CA LEU A 38 -10.65 -11.98 -15.14
C LEU A 38 -9.17 -11.61 -14.98
N VAL A 39 -8.66 -11.61 -13.75
CA VAL A 39 -7.24 -11.30 -13.49
C VAL A 39 -6.31 -12.30 -14.16
N LYS A 40 -6.68 -13.59 -14.20
CA LYS A 40 -5.89 -14.63 -14.89
C LYS A 40 -5.74 -14.35 -16.39
N GLN A 41 -6.77 -13.79 -17.02
CA GLN A 41 -6.79 -13.51 -18.47
C GLN A 41 -6.25 -12.10 -18.81
N ALA A 42 -6.24 -11.17 -17.86
CA ALA A 42 -5.85 -9.78 -18.06
C ALA A 42 -4.33 -9.55 -17.88
N ALA A 43 -3.52 -10.13 -18.76
CA ALA A 43 -2.06 -9.97 -18.73
C ALA A 43 -1.62 -8.50 -18.93
N ASP A 44 -2.30 -7.79 -19.81
CA ASP A 44 -2.10 -6.37 -20.12
C ASP A 44 -2.34 -5.47 -18.90
N LEU A 45 -3.41 -5.73 -18.14
CA LEU A 45 -3.69 -4.97 -16.90
C LEU A 45 -2.61 -5.21 -15.84
N ARG A 46 -2.15 -6.45 -15.69
CA ARG A 46 -1.06 -6.74 -14.74
C ARG A 46 0.24 -6.06 -15.16
N GLN A 47 0.58 -6.09 -16.45
CA GLN A 47 1.76 -5.40 -16.96
C GLN A 47 1.66 -3.89 -16.75
N ARG A 48 0.51 -3.28 -17.08
CA ARG A 48 0.25 -1.85 -16.84
C ARG A 48 0.38 -1.50 -15.37
N HIS A 49 -0.14 -2.34 -14.48
CA HIS A 49 -0.01 -2.15 -13.03
C HIS A 49 1.45 -2.08 -12.58
N CYS A 50 2.29 -3.03 -13.02
CA CYS A 50 3.72 -3.01 -12.73
C CYS A 50 4.41 -1.75 -13.29
N GLN A 51 4.09 -1.38 -14.53
CA GLN A 51 4.64 -0.18 -15.16
C GLN A 51 4.26 1.11 -14.41
N ARG A 52 3.00 1.24 -13.95
CA ARG A 52 2.55 2.38 -13.15
C ARG A 52 3.27 2.46 -11.79
N ALA A 53 3.41 1.33 -11.10
CA ALA A 53 4.12 1.29 -9.84
C ALA A 53 5.60 1.69 -9.99
N GLU A 54 6.29 1.13 -10.97
CA GLU A 54 7.70 1.45 -11.22
C GLU A 54 7.91 2.90 -11.68
N ARG A 55 7.01 3.41 -12.51
CA ARG A 55 7.04 4.81 -12.92
C ARG A 55 6.88 5.75 -11.73
N LEU A 56 5.89 5.50 -10.86
CA LEU A 56 5.66 6.34 -9.68
C LEU A 56 6.85 6.33 -8.72
N LYS A 57 7.48 5.17 -8.49
CA LYS A 57 8.72 5.10 -7.69
C LYS A 57 9.78 6.05 -8.24
N LYS A 58 10.04 5.97 -9.55
CA LYS A 58 11.03 6.84 -10.21
C LYS A 58 10.68 8.32 -10.12
N MET A 59 9.41 8.68 -10.29
CA MET A 59 8.97 10.07 -10.19
C MET A 59 9.21 10.63 -8.79
N LEU A 60 8.81 9.90 -7.75
CA LEU A 60 9.03 10.30 -6.36
C LEU A 60 10.53 10.36 -5.99
N GLU A 61 11.34 9.41 -6.46
CA GLU A 61 12.79 9.42 -6.28
C GLU A 61 13.44 10.63 -6.96
N HIS A 62 13.05 10.97 -8.20
CA HIS A 62 13.54 12.15 -8.89
C HIS A 62 13.11 13.45 -8.20
N ALA A 63 11.96 13.46 -7.56
CA ALA A 63 11.47 14.55 -6.73
C ALA A 63 12.17 14.65 -5.36
N GLY A 64 13.13 13.77 -5.08
CA GLY A 64 13.88 13.73 -3.82
C GLY A 64 13.08 13.17 -2.64
N MET A 65 11.98 12.46 -2.89
CA MET A 65 11.13 11.91 -1.84
C MET A 65 11.69 10.61 -1.26
N PRO A 66 11.51 10.35 0.05
CA PRO A 66 12.10 9.20 0.76
C PRO A 66 11.36 7.89 0.46
N VAL A 67 11.47 7.41 -0.76
CA VAL A 67 10.85 6.15 -1.21
C VAL A 67 11.67 4.95 -0.78
N LEU A 68 11.07 4.02 -0.05
CA LEU A 68 11.69 2.72 0.21
C LEU A 68 11.51 1.81 -1.01
N ARG A 69 12.60 1.42 -1.65
CA ARG A 69 12.56 0.52 -2.79
C ARG A 69 12.05 -0.88 -2.43
N THR A 70 11.07 -1.34 -3.18
CA THR A 70 10.46 -2.67 -3.06
C THR A 70 10.30 -3.29 -4.44
N GLU A 71 10.30 -4.63 -4.51
CA GLU A 71 10.04 -5.37 -5.75
C GLU A 71 8.53 -5.46 -6.07
N THR A 72 7.67 -5.00 -5.15
CA THR A 72 6.22 -5.09 -5.28
C THR A 72 5.63 -3.84 -5.94
N HIS A 73 4.33 -3.87 -6.21
CA HIS A 73 3.56 -2.71 -6.66
C HIS A 73 3.31 -1.66 -5.57
N ILE A 74 3.63 -1.96 -4.32
CA ILE A 74 3.49 -1.02 -3.20
C ILE A 74 4.66 -0.04 -3.24
N VAL A 75 4.36 1.25 -3.11
CA VAL A 75 5.33 2.33 -3.03
C VAL A 75 5.28 2.93 -1.62
N PRO A 76 6.16 2.48 -0.71
CA PRO A 76 6.22 3.02 0.63
C PRO A 76 6.99 4.34 0.62
N LEU A 77 6.37 5.39 1.17
CA LEU A 77 6.96 6.70 1.35
C LEU A 77 7.20 6.92 2.83
N MET A 78 8.48 6.99 3.22
CA MET A 78 8.89 7.00 4.62
C MET A 78 8.60 8.35 5.29
N VAL A 79 8.15 8.31 6.55
CA VAL A 79 7.86 9.50 7.36
C VAL A 79 8.59 9.45 8.71
N GLY A 80 8.65 8.26 9.35
CA GLY A 80 9.40 8.04 10.58
C GLY A 80 8.75 8.52 11.88
N ASP A 81 7.61 9.21 11.80
CA ASP A 81 6.84 9.69 12.95
C ASP A 81 5.34 9.42 12.77
N PRO A 82 4.65 8.87 13.77
CA PRO A 82 3.24 8.49 13.63
C PRO A 82 2.28 9.68 13.54
N VAL A 83 2.62 10.82 14.17
CA VAL A 83 1.80 12.03 14.15
C VAL A 83 1.93 12.72 12.79
N LEU A 84 3.15 12.87 12.30
CA LEU A 84 3.42 13.43 10.97
C LEU A 84 2.85 12.54 9.86
N CYS A 85 2.94 11.22 10.01
CA CYS A 85 2.38 10.26 9.05
C CYS A 85 0.86 10.41 8.90
N LYS A 86 0.16 10.56 10.03
CA LYS A 86 -1.28 10.82 10.04
C LYS A 86 -1.59 12.21 9.47
N ALA A 87 -0.87 13.23 9.88
CA ALA A 87 -1.07 14.60 9.40
C ALA A 87 -0.85 14.73 7.89
N ALA A 88 0.18 14.07 7.35
CA ALA A 88 0.44 14.03 5.91
C ALA A 88 -0.71 13.38 5.14
N SER A 89 -1.21 12.23 5.63
CA SER A 89 -2.37 11.57 5.01
C SER A 89 -3.61 12.45 5.02
N ASP A 90 -3.89 13.13 6.15
CA ASP A 90 -5.06 14.00 6.29
C ASP A 90 -4.98 15.22 5.36
N ARG A 91 -3.79 15.84 5.25
CA ARG A 91 -3.60 16.99 4.36
C ARG A 91 -3.75 16.59 2.88
N LEU A 92 -3.12 15.47 2.46
CA LEU A 92 -3.27 14.96 1.11
C LEU A 92 -4.75 14.73 0.76
N LEU A 93 -5.54 14.21 1.71
CA LEU A 93 -6.97 14.01 1.49
C LEU A 93 -7.74 15.33 1.43
N ASN A 94 -7.55 16.22 2.41
CA ASN A 94 -8.39 17.40 2.59
C ASN A 94 -8.06 18.54 1.60
N GLU A 95 -6.78 18.68 1.23
CA GLU A 95 -6.30 19.80 0.40
C GLU A 95 -6.14 19.40 -1.06
N HIS A 96 -5.78 18.12 -1.33
CA HIS A 96 -5.49 17.64 -2.69
C HIS A 96 -6.47 16.57 -3.18
N ASN A 97 -7.45 16.11 -2.36
CA ASN A 97 -8.38 15.02 -2.66
C ASN A 97 -7.66 13.68 -2.95
N ILE A 98 -6.50 13.44 -2.35
CA ILE A 98 -5.70 12.24 -2.55
C ILE A 98 -5.67 11.44 -1.25
N TYR A 99 -6.32 10.27 -1.23
CA TYR A 99 -6.27 9.38 -0.08
C TYR A 99 -5.08 8.44 -0.15
N ILE A 100 -4.21 8.48 0.87
CA ILE A 100 -3.12 7.54 1.06
C ILE A 100 -3.17 6.98 2.47
N GLN A 101 -3.09 5.65 2.60
CA GLN A 101 -3.15 4.96 3.88
C GLN A 101 -1.88 5.20 4.71
N PRO A 102 -1.96 5.84 5.89
CA PRO A 102 -0.86 5.88 6.83
C PRO A 102 -0.68 4.52 7.49
N ILE A 103 0.57 4.07 7.61
CA ILE A 103 0.94 2.81 8.25
C ILE A 103 1.84 3.11 9.43
N ASN A 104 1.27 2.92 10.63
CA ASN A 104 1.91 3.23 11.90
C ASN A 104 2.08 1.96 12.76
N TYR A 105 2.77 2.08 13.90
CA TYR A 105 2.78 1.05 14.93
C TYR A 105 1.32 0.66 15.31
N PRO A 106 1.01 -0.64 15.55
CA PRO A 106 1.90 -1.80 15.60
C PRO A 106 2.13 -2.51 14.25
N THR A 107 1.61 -1.98 13.14
CA THR A 107 1.76 -2.62 11.80
C THR A 107 3.20 -2.56 11.32
N VAL A 108 3.92 -1.52 11.68
CA VAL A 108 5.36 -1.34 11.42
C VAL A 108 6.07 -0.97 12.73
N PRO A 109 7.38 -1.24 12.88
CA PRO A 109 8.16 -0.76 14.01
C PRO A 109 8.12 0.76 14.13
N ARG A 110 8.23 1.29 15.37
CA ARG A 110 8.35 2.74 15.64
C ARG A 110 9.58 3.31 14.94
N GLY A 111 9.45 4.53 14.42
CA GLY A 111 10.49 5.18 13.62
C GLY A 111 10.52 4.71 12.16
N THR A 112 9.62 3.82 11.76
CA THR A 112 9.50 3.34 10.38
C THR A 112 8.09 3.55 9.79
N GLU A 113 7.36 4.48 10.36
CA GLU A 113 6.05 4.91 9.90
C GLU A 113 6.14 5.43 8.47
N ARG A 114 5.11 5.14 7.67
CA ARG A 114 5.13 5.42 6.24
C ARG A 114 3.75 5.60 5.65
N LEU A 115 3.67 6.32 4.56
CA LEU A 115 2.50 6.29 3.69
C LEU A 115 2.61 5.12 2.72
N ARG A 116 1.52 4.35 2.55
CA ARG A 116 1.45 3.22 1.62
C ARG A 116 0.72 3.63 0.36
N ILE A 117 1.46 3.97 -0.68
CA ILE A 117 0.88 4.30 -1.97
C ILE A 117 0.70 3.01 -2.78
N THR A 118 -0.49 2.83 -3.35
CA THR A 118 -0.85 1.66 -4.14
C THR A 118 -1.42 2.11 -5.49
N PRO A 119 -0.57 2.41 -6.48
CA PRO A 119 -1.05 2.79 -7.80
C PRO A 119 -1.84 1.67 -8.45
N SER A 120 -2.83 2.01 -9.25
CA SER A 120 -3.64 1.09 -10.04
C SER A 120 -3.37 1.24 -11.53
N PRO A 121 -3.77 0.30 -12.38
CA PRO A 121 -3.68 0.45 -13.84
C PRO A 121 -4.47 1.62 -14.42
N LEU A 122 -5.40 2.18 -13.64
CA LEU A 122 -6.28 3.28 -14.04
C LEU A 122 -5.70 4.66 -13.73
N HIS A 123 -4.68 4.76 -12.88
CA HIS A 123 -4.03 6.03 -12.62
C HIS A 123 -3.23 6.44 -13.86
N ASP A 124 -3.59 7.57 -14.44
CA ASP A 124 -2.89 8.15 -15.58
C ASP A 124 -1.69 8.99 -15.17
N ASP A 125 -1.01 9.57 -16.15
CA ASP A 125 0.20 10.34 -15.91
C ASP A 125 -0.12 11.64 -15.16
N ALA A 126 -1.23 12.31 -15.50
CA ALA A 126 -1.62 13.56 -14.84
C ALA A 126 -1.96 13.34 -13.36
N MET A 127 -2.60 12.21 -13.02
CA MET A 127 -2.85 11.84 -11.62
C MET A 127 -1.55 11.56 -10.85
N MET A 128 -0.55 10.95 -11.51
CA MET A 128 0.74 10.70 -10.86
C MET A 128 1.57 11.98 -10.69
N ASP A 129 1.54 12.89 -11.66
CA ASP A 129 2.17 14.19 -11.56
C ASP A 129 1.55 15.00 -10.40
N ALA A 130 0.21 15.08 -10.36
CA ALA A 130 -0.51 15.74 -9.27
C ALA A 130 -0.21 15.14 -7.88
N LEU A 131 -0.04 13.81 -7.79
CA LEU A 131 0.36 13.17 -6.55
C LEU A 131 1.76 13.59 -6.11
N VAL A 132 2.72 13.63 -7.03
CA VAL A 132 4.11 14.03 -6.70
C VAL A 132 4.16 15.47 -6.22
N ASP A 133 3.48 16.40 -6.91
CA ASP A 133 3.39 17.80 -6.53
C ASP A 133 2.75 17.96 -5.14
N ALA A 134 1.64 17.27 -4.88
CA ALA A 134 0.95 17.31 -3.60
C ALA A 134 1.84 16.76 -2.46
N VAL A 135 2.57 15.68 -2.71
CA VAL A 135 3.50 15.11 -1.73
C VAL A 135 4.61 16.09 -1.39
N GLN A 136 5.24 16.73 -2.39
CA GLN A 136 6.29 17.72 -2.15
C GLN A 136 5.78 18.91 -1.32
N GLU A 137 4.60 19.42 -1.64
CA GLU A 137 3.98 20.51 -0.89
C GLU A 137 3.70 20.13 0.58
N VAL A 138 3.12 18.94 0.82
CA VAL A 138 2.81 18.46 2.16
C VAL A 138 4.08 18.20 2.97
N TRP A 139 5.13 17.62 2.37
CA TRP A 139 6.43 17.41 3.04
C TRP A 139 7.07 18.72 3.46
N ALA A 140 7.10 19.71 2.57
CA ALA A 140 7.64 21.03 2.87
C ALA A 140 6.83 21.75 3.99
N HIS A 141 5.50 21.61 3.98
CA HIS A 141 4.65 22.25 4.97
C HIS A 141 4.79 21.63 6.37
N LEU A 142 4.97 20.32 6.46
CA LEU A 142 5.09 19.57 7.72
C LEU A 142 6.54 19.41 8.19
N ASP A 143 7.50 19.95 7.45
CA ASP A 143 8.95 19.83 7.71
C ASP A 143 9.39 18.37 7.89
N ILE A 144 8.89 17.49 7.02
CA ILE A 144 9.24 16.06 7.05
C ILE A 144 10.57 15.84 6.34
N SER A 145 11.50 15.11 6.97
CA SER A 145 12.80 14.79 6.37
C SER A 145 12.64 13.99 5.06
N CYS A 146 13.42 14.36 4.06
CA CYS A 146 13.55 13.61 2.81
C CYS A 146 14.73 12.63 2.83
N ASP A 147 15.54 12.60 3.89
CA ASP A 147 16.70 11.71 3.99
C ASP A 147 16.29 10.35 4.55
N LEU A 148 16.37 9.32 3.71
CA LEU A 148 16.09 7.94 4.11
C LEU A 148 17.05 7.43 5.20
N SER A 149 18.27 7.94 5.26
CA SER A 149 19.25 7.51 6.28
C SER A 149 18.83 7.92 7.69
N ASP A 150 18.21 9.09 7.83
CA ASP A 150 17.66 9.59 9.10
C ASP A 150 16.45 8.78 9.55
N LEU A 151 15.65 8.31 8.57
CA LEU A 151 14.38 7.62 8.82
C LEU A 151 14.52 6.11 9.06
N ILE A 152 15.63 5.49 8.63
CA ILE A 152 15.86 4.03 8.79
C ILE A 152 16.76 3.72 9.98
N THR A 153 17.60 4.66 10.42
CA THR A 153 18.58 4.47 11.50
C THR A 153 18.08 4.85 12.88
N ALA A 154 16.87 5.41 13.02
CA ALA A 154 16.29 5.71 14.32
C ALA A 154 16.14 4.40 15.13
N PRO A 155 16.86 4.22 16.26
CA PRO A 155 16.69 3.05 17.11
C PRO A 155 15.26 3.04 17.61
N ALA A 156 14.58 1.89 17.47
CA ALA A 156 13.25 1.71 18.03
C ALA A 156 13.29 2.13 19.51
N ALA A 157 12.67 3.24 19.86
CA ALA A 157 12.51 3.64 21.25
C ALA A 157 11.76 2.50 21.97
N GLN A 158 12.42 1.94 22.99
CA GLN A 158 11.94 0.83 23.83
C GLN A 158 10.66 1.23 24.55
#